data_91e260ebb4c8c2e90be4483b7a699b72
#
_entry.id   91e260ebb4c8c2e90be4483b7a699b72
#
_cell.length_a   1.000
_cell.length_b   1.000
_cell.length_c   1.000
_cell.angle_alpha   90.00
_cell.angle_beta   90.00
_cell.angle_gamma   90.00
#
_symmetry.space_group_name_H-M   'P 1'
#
loop_
_entity.id
_entity.type
_entity.pdbx_description
1 polymer ?
#
loop_
_entity_poly.entity_id
_entity_poly.type
_entity_poly.pdbx_seq_one_letter_code
_entity_poly.pdbx_strand_id
1 'polypeptide(L)'
;MTKHGIAAVTAAIAAACTAAQLPDEWKDRLVQVRSTLDGTDQPCYFWAPEKASTEAVPLVVGLHTWSGDYTQLVHYKTVLEYAMKAGWAFVGPNFRGPNSTPAGCGSDLAVQDIVDAVNYAKGRVKVDASRVYIIGGSGGGHMTLLMLGRHPETFAAGAAFCPITDVARWHADSLAEHPGRGKGYAKMLESACGGTPKEKPEEYAHRSPLTWLARAKAGKVPAYICTGIHDGWKGSVPVGHAIRGFNALADEKDRISEDDIAYFEANQAVPPSLASSWSDPFYSEKTRIHFRRTSGLARLTIFEGGHGGSFPAGLDFLSRQRKGSPVDWSLPASATGGYEALGK
;
A
#
# COMPACT_ATOMS: atom_id res chain seq x y z
N MET A 1 -56.70 -33.51 0.76
CA MET A 1 -55.46 -33.31 1.55
C MET A 1 -54.31 -33.23 0.57
N THR A 2 -53.98 -32.05 0.13
CA THR A 2 -52.94 -31.78 -0.86
C THR A 2 -51.79 -31.07 -0.19
N LYS A 3 -50.61 -31.72 -0.15
CA LYS A 3 -49.36 -31.14 0.37
C LYS A 3 -48.72 -30.32 -0.76
N HIS A 4 -48.65 -29.02 -0.54
CA HIS A 4 -47.82 -28.15 -1.40
C HIS A 4 -46.43 -28.08 -0.82
N GLY A 5 -45.47 -28.62 -1.56
CA GLY A 5 -44.05 -28.45 -1.27
C GLY A 5 -43.57 -27.10 -1.82
N ILE A 6 -43.00 -26.29 -0.92
CA ILE A 6 -42.33 -25.05 -1.30
C ILE A 6 -40.87 -25.42 -1.63
N ALA A 7 -40.52 -25.35 -2.89
CA ALA A 7 -39.13 -25.44 -3.34
C ALA A 7 -38.47 -24.08 -3.15
N ALA A 8 -37.50 -24.01 -2.24
CA ALA A 8 -36.65 -22.85 -2.11
C ALA A 8 -35.58 -22.84 -3.19
N VAL A 9 -35.71 -21.92 -4.13
CA VAL A 9 -34.68 -21.63 -5.16
C VAL A 9 -33.66 -20.74 -4.54
N THR A 10 -32.52 -21.30 -4.17
CA THR A 10 -31.32 -20.57 -3.79
C THR A 10 -30.62 -20.11 -5.06
N ALA A 11 -30.85 -18.87 -5.48
CA ALA A 11 -30.10 -18.23 -6.54
C ALA A 11 -28.74 -17.82 -5.98
N ALA A 12 -27.71 -18.57 -6.31
CA ALA A 12 -26.32 -18.15 -6.13
C ALA A 12 -26.01 -17.07 -7.16
N ILE A 13 -25.94 -15.81 -6.73
CA ILE A 13 -25.40 -14.73 -7.54
C ILE A 13 -23.88 -14.90 -7.54
N ALA A 14 -23.38 -15.61 -8.52
CA ALA A 14 -21.97 -15.52 -8.89
C ALA A 14 -21.76 -14.13 -9.52
N ALA A 15 -21.19 -13.20 -8.76
CA ALA A 15 -20.69 -11.97 -9.34
C ALA A 15 -19.52 -12.35 -10.27
N ALA A 16 -19.82 -12.52 -11.56
CA ALA A 16 -18.83 -12.54 -12.61
C ALA A 16 -18.18 -11.16 -12.62
N CYS A 17 -16.98 -11.08 -12.04
CA CYS A 17 -16.08 -9.95 -12.26
C CYS A 17 -15.71 -10.01 -13.75
N THR A 18 -16.49 -9.34 -14.60
CA THR A 18 -16.09 -9.10 -15.99
C THR A 18 -14.84 -8.26 -15.89
N ALA A 19 -13.69 -8.85 -16.26
CA ALA A 19 -12.46 -8.10 -16.45
C ALA A 19 -12.81 -6.92 -17.38
N ALA A 20 -12.82 -5.71 -16.81
CA ALA A 20 -13.04 -4.51 -17.60
C ALA A 20 -11.97 -4.53 -18.69
N GLN A 21 -12.38 -4.46 -19.96
CA GLN A 21 -11.42 -4.40 -21.05
C GLN A 21 -10.54 -3.19 -20.81
N LEU A 22 -9.22 -3.42 -20.75
CA LEU A 22 -8.23 -2.37 -20.59
C LEU A 22 -8.44 -1.31 -21.68
N PRO A 23 -8.48 -0.01 -21.35
CA PRO A 23 -8.47 1.03 -22.37
C PRO A 23 -7.28 0.83 -23.31
N ASP A 24 -7.44 1.14 -24.60
CA ASP A 24 -6.40 0.86 -25.61
C ASP A 24 -5.05 1.52 -25.24
N GLU A 25 -5.09 2.71 -24.67
CA GLU A 25 -3.90 3.42 -24.17
C GLU A 25 -3.11 2.66 -23.10
N TRP A 26 -3.76 1.73 -22.34
CA TRP A 26 -3.10 0.88 -21.35
C TRP A 26 -2.53 -0.40 -21.97
N LYS A 27 -3.14 -0.90 -23.05
CA LYS A 27 -2.64 -2.08 -23.77
C LYS A 27 -1.25 -1.84 -24.33
N ASP A 28 -1.00 -0.64 -24.87
CA ASP A 28 0.30 -0.26 -25.43
C ASP A 28 1.41 -0.10 -24.37
N ARG A 29 1.02 -0.05 -23.07
CA ARG A 29 1.96 0.05 -21.94
C ARG A 29 2.20 -1.29 -21.23
N LEU A 30 1.47 -2.33 -21.60
CA LEU A 30 1.62 -3.66 -21.01
C LEU A 30 2.88 -4.33 -21.59
N VAL A 31 3.77 -4.70 -20.68
CA VAL A 31 5.01 -5.43 -21.00
C VAL A 31 5.09 -6.70 -20.15
N GLN A 32 5.91 -7.65 -20.58
CA GLN A 32 6.27 -8.82 -19.79
C GLN A 32 7.64 -8.61 -19.18
N VAL A 33 7.71 -8.75 -17.87
CA VAL A 33 8.96 -8.68 -17.10
C VAL A 33 9.30 -10.07 -16.62
N ARG A 34 10.49 -10.55 -17.01
CA ARG A 34 10.98 -11.88 -16.60
C ARG A 34 11.36 -11.85 -15.14
N SER A 35 10.71 -12.70 -14.32
CA SER A 35 11.11 -12.92 -12.94
C SER A 35 12.48 -13.61 -12.89
N THR A 36 13.44 -13.00 -12.18
CA THR A 36 14.77 -13.56 -12.03
C THR A 36 14.80 -14.72 -11.05
N LEU A 37 13.76 -14.91 -10.23
CA LEU A 37 13.72 -15.94 -9.21
C LEU A 37 13.20 -17.29 -9.73
N ASP A 38 12.19 -17.29 -10.61
CA ASP A 38 11.59 -18.53 -11.13
C ASP A 38 11.48 -18.58 -12.66
N GLY A 39 11.88 -17.53 -13.33
CA GLY A 39 11.89 -17.46 -14.78
C GLY A 39 10.51 -17.34 -15.43
N THR A 40 9.45 -17.01 -14.70
CA THR A 40 8.12 -16.73 -15.27
C THR A 40 8.04 -15.29 -15.79
N ASP A 41 7.22 -15.07 -16.83
CA ASP A 41 6.95 -13.74 -17.32
C ASP A 41 5.77 -13.13 -16.56
N GLN A 42 5.99 -11.94 -15.97
CA GLN A 42 4.99 -11.24 -15.17
C GLN A 42 4.51 -9.99 -15.91
N PRO A 43 3.19 -9.81 -16.06
CA PRO A 43 2.65 -8.60 -16.68
C PRO A 43 2.99 -7.38 -15.83
N CYS A 44 3.38 -6.30 -16.49
CA CYS A 44 3.75 -5.04 -15.86
C CYS A 44 3.36 -3.89 -16.78
N TYR A 45 2.81 -2.81 -16.23
CA TYR A 45 2.70 -1.57 -16.97
C TYR A 45 3.99 -0.78 -16.88
N PHE A 46 4.44 -0.27 -18.02
CA PHE A 46 5.59 0.61 -18.11
C PHE A 46 5.27 1.83 -18.96
N TRP A 47 5.66 2.99 -18.44
CA TRP A 47 5.63 4.24 -19.19
C TRP A 47 6.84 5.11 -18.82
N ALA A 48 7.36 5.85 -19.78
CA ALA A 48 8.41 6.85 -19.54
C ALA A 48 8.25 8.03 -20.50
N PRO A 49 8.60 9.27 -20.08
CA PRO A 49 8.63 10.40 -20.97
C PRO A 49 9.76 10.25 -22.00
N GLU A 50 9.60 10.83 -23.19
CA GLU A 50 10.59 10.76 -24.28
C GLU A 50 11.99 11.19 -23.84
N LYS A 51 12.07 12.25 -23.03
CA LYS A 51 13.35 12.75 -22.49
C LYS A 51 14.13 11.71 -21.67
N ALA A 52 13.47 10.67 -21.15
CA ALA A 52 14.12 9.61 -20.37
C ALA A 52 15.11 8.76 -21.20
N SER A 53 15.10 8.92 -22.52
CA SER A 53 16.12 8.35 -23.42
C SER A 53 17.48 9.03 -23.27
N THR A 54 17.50 10.31 -22.94
CA THR A 54 18.70 11.16 -22.86
C THR A 54 18.99 11.69 -21.47
N GLU A 55 17.96 11.93 -20.65
CA GLU A 55 18.05 12.52 -19.31
C GLU A 55 17.61 11.51 -18.24
N ALA A 56 18.27 11.54 -17.08
CA ALA A 56 17.87 10.72 -15.94
C ALA A 56 16.61 11.30 -15.28
N VAL A 57 15.52 10.50 -15.23
CA VAL A 57 14.23 10.90 -14.65
C VAL A 57 13.91 10.07 -13.40
N PRO A 58 13.10 10.58 -12.46
CA PRO A 58 12.59 9.77 -11.36
C PRO A 58 11.77 8.58 -11.88
N LEU A 59 11.68 7.52 -11.05
CA LEU A 59 10.82 6.36 -11.29
C LEU A 59 9.85 6.21 -10.12
N VAL A 60 8.57 6.01 -10.41
CA VAL A 60 7.58 5.63 -9.40
C VAL A 60 7.01 4.23 -9.69
N VAL A 61 6.99 3.39 -8.66
CA VAL A 61 6.38 2.06 -8.65
C VAL A 61 5.00 2.17 -8.02
N GLY A 62 3.94 1.93 -8.81
CA GLY A 62 2.56 1.87 -8.33
C GLY A 62 2.15 0.43 -8.03
N LEU A 63 1.53 0.17 -6.88
CA LEU A 63 1.15 -1.18 -6.45
C LEU A 63 -0.37 -1.31 -6.34
N HIS A 64 -0.92 -2.45 -6.82
CA HIS A 64 -2.34 -2.80 -6.69
C HIS A 64 -2.70 -3.21 -5.25
N THR A 65 -4.00 -3.26 -4.94
CA THR A 65 -4.51 -3.64 -3.61
C THR A 65 -4.48 -5.15 -3.37
N TRP A 66 -4.99 -5.59 -2.20
CA TRP A 66 -4.94 -7.00 -1.77
C TRP A 66 -5.57 -7.98 -2.76
N SER A 67 -6.79 -7.67 -3.21
CA SER A 67 -7.57 -8.54 -4.11
C SER A 67 -7.38 -8.20 -5.59
N GLY A 68 -6.55 -7.20 -5.90
CA GLY A 68 -6.26 -6.76 -7.25
C GLY A 68 -5.10 -7.51 -7.89
N ASP A 69 -4.90 -7.19 -9.14
CA ASP A 69 -3.76 -7.58 -9.95
C ASP A 69 -3.38 -6.38 -10.87
N TYR A 70 -2.52 -6.59 -11.85
CA TYR A 70 -2.11 -5.53 -12.78
C TYR A 70 -3.28 -4.90 -13.56
N THR A 71 -4.47 -5.51 -13.60
CA THR A 71 -5.65 -4.94 -14.27
C THR A 71 -6.40 -3.91 -13.44
N GLN A 72 -6.00 -3.69 -12.18
CA GLN A 72 -6.63 -2.72 -11.27
C GLN A 72 -6.21 -1.28 -11.59
N LEU A 73 -6.61 -0.80 -12.76
CA LEU A 73 -6.16 0.47 -13.36
C LEU A 73 -6.51 1.71 -12.54
N VAL A 74 -7.60 1.68 -11.78
CA VAL A 74 -8.06 2.84 -11.02
C VAL A 74 -6.96 3.35 -10.06
N HIS A 75 -6.19 2.46 -9.45
CA HIS A 75 -5.09 2.82 -8.55
C HIS A 75 -3.82 3.21 -9.30
N TYR A 76 -3.58 2.60 -10.45
CA TYR A 76 -2.44 2.98 -11.29
C TYR A 76 -2.65 4.30 -12.00
N LYS A 77 -3.90 4.63 -12.35
CA LYS A 77 -4.23 5.83 -13.12
C LYS A 77 -3.74 7.10 -12.45
N THR A 78 -4.08 7.33 -11.19
CA THR A 78 -3.65 8.53 -10.46
C THR A 78 -2.12 8.64 -10.39
N VAL A 79 -1.43 7.52 -10.13
CA VAL A 79 0.04 7.50 -10.07
C VAL A 79 0.65 7.75 -11.43
N LEU A 80 0.12 7.13 -12.49
CA LEU A 80 0.59 7.34 -13.87
C LEU A 80 0.34 8.77 -14.34
N GLU A 81 -0.87 9.32 -14.13
CA GLU A 81 -1.18 10.71 -14.52
C GLU A 81 -0.24 11.71 -13.83
N TYR A 82 0.06 11.49 -12.56
CA TYR A 82 1.06 12.28 -11.86
C TYR A 82 2.45 12.12 -12.50
N ALA A 83 2.88 10.89 -12.75
CA ALA A 83 4.18 10.61 -13.38
C ALA A 83 4.31 11.29 -14.73
N MET A 84 3.25 11.22 -15.56
CA MET A 84 3.20 11.88 -16.87
C MET A 84 3.34 13.40 -16.73
N LYS A 85 2.59 14.00 -15.83
CA LYS A 85 2.62 15.46 -15.57
C LYS A 85 3.96 15.90 -15.01
N ALA A 86 4.56 15.11 -14.11
CA ALA A 86 5.85 15.42 -13.47
C ALA A 86 7.07 15.06 -14.34
N GLY A 87 6.87 14.35 -15.47
CA GLY A 87 7.94 13.86 -16.33
C GLY A 87 8.79 12.77 -15.69
N TRP A 88 8.15 11.85 -14.91
CA TRP A 88 8.74 10.68 -14.28
C TRP A 88 8.48 9.43 -15.10
N ALA A 89 9.30 8.41 -14.96
CA ALA A 89 8.95 7.06 -15.40
C ALA A 89 8.01 6.38 -14.40
N PHE A 90 7.20 5.43 -14.88
CA PHE A 90 6.25 4.67 -14.10
C PHE A 90 6.36 3.18 -14.40
N VAL A 91 6.25 2.34 -13.36
CA VAL A 91 6.00 0.89 -13.48
C VAL A 91 4.85 0.48 -12.56
N GLY A 92 3.99 -0.42 -13.07
CA GLY A 92 2.89 -1.04 -12.32
C GLY A 92 3.00 -2.55 -12.41
N PRO A 93 3.80 -3.22 -11.56
CA PRO A 93 4.02 -4.67 -11.62
C PRO A 93 2.81 -5.45 -11.12
N ASN A 94 2.63 -6.67 -11.66
CA ASN A 94 1.62 -7.61 -11.17
C ASN A 94 1.97 -8.21 -9.79
N PHE A 95 3.25 -8.33 -9.48
CA PHE A 95 3.78 -8.96 -8.27
C PHE A 95 2.92 -10.14 -7.73
N ARG A 96 2.60 -11.08 -8.64
CA ARG A 96 1.86 -12.35 -8.45
C ARG A 96 0.34 -12.21 -8.27
N GLY A 97 -0.25 -11.07 -8.70
CA GLY A 97 -1.69 -10.88 -8.68
C GLY A 97 -2.28 -10.84 -7.28
N PRO A 98 -3.50 -11.33 -7.04
CA PRO A 98 -4.13 -11.27 -5.73
C PRO A 98 -3.28 -11.87 -4.62
N ASN A 99 -3.20 -11.18 -3.48
CA ASN A 99 -2.37 -11.57 -2.33
C ASN A 99 -2.91 -12.78 -1.53
N SER A 100 -3.79 -13.58 -2.12
CA SER A 100 -4.41 -14.76 -1.50
C SER A 100 -3.75 -16.10 -1.89
N THR A 101 -2.63 -16.03 -2.59
CA THR A 101 -1.90 -17.22 -3.06
C THR A 101 -0.53 -17.34 -2.41
N PRO A 102 0.10 -18.52 -2.36
CA PRO A 102 1.46 -18.68 -1.83
C PRO A 102 2.50 -17.80 -2.55
N ALA A 103 2.31 -17.55 -3.85
CA ALA A 103 3.19 -16.70 -4.63
C ALA A 103 2.99 -15.20 -4.37
N GLY A 104 1.80 -14.78 -3.89
CA GLY A 104 1.49 -13.41 -3.50
C GLY A 104 1.83 -13.09 -2.03
N CYS A 105 1.12 -12.13 -1.43
CA CYS A 105 1.19 -11.81 0.00
C CYS A 105 2.62 -11.60 0.53
N GLY A 106 3.45 -10.85 -0.18
CA GLY A 106 4.81 -10.56 0.27
C GLY A 106 5.77 -11.75 0.25
N SER A 107 5.48 -12.79 -0.54
CA SER A 107 6.43 -13.88 -0.80
C SER A 107 7.71 -13.35 -1.46
N ASP A 108 8.75 -14.16 -1.46
CA ASP A 108 10.00 -13.82 -2.16
C ASP A 108 9.78 -13.60 -3.66
N LEU A 109 8.87 -14.36 -4.27
CA LEU A 109 8.48 -14.16 -5.67
C LEU A 109 7.86 -12.80 -5.92
N ALA A 110 6.88 -12.40 -5.10
CA ALA A 110 6.21 -11.11 -5.23
C ALA A 110 7.18 -9.93 -4.99
N VAL A 111 8.08 -10.08 -4.02
CA VAL A 111 9.13 -9.09 -3.71
C VAL A 111 10.10 -8.97 -4.87
N GLN A 112 10.59 -10.10 -5.40
CA GLN A 112 11.53 -10.10 -6.51
C GLN A 112 10.92 -9.52 -7.79
N ASP A 113 9.66 -9.82 -8.10
CA ASP A 113 8.98 -9.27 -9.27
C ASP A 113 8.91 -7.75 -9.25
N ILE A 114 8.77 -7.13 -8.06
CA ILE A 114 8.83 -5.66 -7.91
C ILE A 114 10.25 -5.15 -8.19
N VAL A 115 11.28 -5.84 -7.70
CA VAL A 115 12.69 -5.50 -7.99
C VAL A 115 12.98 -5.64 -9.48
N ASP A 116 12.50 -6.71 -10.11
CA ASP A 116 12.69 -6.96 -11.54
C ASP A 116 11.98 -5.92 -12.41
N ALA A 117 10.81 -5.43 -12.00
CA ALA A 117 10.12 -4.34 -12.67
C ALA A 117 10.92 -3.02 -12.60
N VAL A 118 11.53 -2.71 -11.46
CA VAL A 118 12.44 -1.57 -11.32
C VAL A 118 13.67 -1.72 -12.22
N ASN A 119 14.25 -2.92 -12.26
CA ASN A 119 15.42 -3.20 -13.11
C ASN A 119 15.05 -3.16 -14.59
N TYR A 120 13.87 -3.63 -14.97
CA TYR A 120 13.33 -3.50 -16.32
C TYR A 120 13.29 -2.02 -16.75
N ALA A 121 12.71 -1.14 -15.92
CA ALA A 121 12.64 0.29 -16.21
C ALA A 121 14.05 0.89 -16.38
N LYS A 122 14.99 0.56 -15.47
CA LYS A 122 16.40 1.01 -15.57
C LYS A 122 17.12 0.52 -16.83
N GLY A 123 16.72 -0.64 -17.34
CA GLY A 123 17.27 -1.18 -18.60
C GLY A 123 16.65 -0.56 -19.85
N ARG A 124 15.53 0.14 -19.75
CA ARG A 124 14.81 0.75 -20.87
C ARG A 124 15.07 2.25 -21.03
N VAL A 125 15.22 2.95 -19.90
CA VAL A 125 15.38 4.40 -19.87
C VAL A 125 16.39 4.82 -18.80
N LYS A 126 16.86 6.07 -18.88
CA LYS A 126 17.73 6.64 -17.86
C LYS A 126 16.93 7.00 -16.61
N VAL A 127 17.00 6.13 -15.58
CA VAL A 127 16.38 6.36 -14.27
C VAL A 127 17.38 7.02 -13.33
N ASP A 128 16.97 8.09 -12.65
CA ASP A 128 17.72 8.66 -11.52
C ASP A 128 17.66 7.72 -10.32
N ALA A 129 18.71 6.98 -10.05
CA ALA A 129 18.79 6.00 -8.98
C ALA A 129 18.61 6.61 -7.57
N SER A 130 18.75 7.93 -7.43
CA SER A 130 18.48 8.65 -6.18
C SER A 130 17.00 9.01 -6.01
N ARG A 131 16.14 8.77 -7.01
CA ARG A 131 14.72 9.11 -7.04
C ARG A 131 13.87 7.95 -7.56
N VAL A 132 13.98 6.80 -6.92
CA VAL A 132 13.09 5.64 -7.16
C VAL A 132 12.12 5.56 -6.00
N TYR A 133 10.84 5.66 -6.29
CA TYR A 133 9.76 5.74 -5.29
C TYR A 133 8.80 4.57 -5.41
N ILE A 134 8.10 4.27 -4.30
CA ILE A 134 7.08 3.22 -4.27
C ILE A 134 5.84 3.71 -3.53
N ILE A 135 4.66 3.39 -4.07
CA ILE A 135 3.38 3.86 -3.53
C ILE A 135 2.29 2.81 -3.72
N GLY A 136 1.46 2.61 -2.69
CA GLY A 136 0.33 1.72 -2.77
C GLY A 136 -0.61 1.83 -1.57
N GLY A 137 -1.81 1.30 -1.75
CA GLY A 137 -2.83 1.27 -0.71
C GLY A 137 -3.28 -0.15 -0.36
N SER A 138 -3.72 -0.38 0.89
CA SER A 138 -4.17 -1.69 1.35
C SER A 138 -3.09 -2.77 1.17
N GLY A 139 -3.33 -3.80 0.39
CA GLY A 139 -2.30 -4.78 -0.02
C GLY A 139 -1.09 -4.14 -0.70
N GLY A 140 -1.29 -3.09 -1.50
CA GLY A 140 -0.18 -2.29 -2.05
C GLY A 140 0.56 -1.50 -0.98
N GLY A 141 -0.13 -1.03 0.06
CA GLY A 141 0.49 -0.39 1.23
C GLY A 141 1.32 -1.38 2.06
N HIS A 142 0.83 -2.62 2.22
CA HIS A 142 1.58 -3.74 2.77
C HIS A 142 2.88 -3.95 2.00
N MET A 143 2.78 -4.15 0.69
CA MET A 143 3.95 -4.37 -0.16
C MET A 143 4.88 -3.15 -0.20
N THR A 144 4.36 -1.92 -0.17
CA THR A 144 5.18 -0.71 -0.07
C THR A 144 6.11 -0.77 1.14
N LEU A 145 5.55 -0.96 2.35
CA LEU A 145 6.36 -1.01 3.57
C LEU A 145 7.27 -2.23 3.63
N LEU A 146 6.81 -3.38 3.11
CA LEU A 146 7.63 -4.59 3.01
C LEU A 146 8.86 -4.34 2.13
N MET A 147 8.67 -3.72 0.96
CA MET A 147 9.77 -3.40 0.03
C MET A 147 10.76 -2.40 0.62
N LEU A 148 10.29 -1.37 1.36
CA LEU A 148 11.23 -0.47 2.06
C LEU A 148 12.11 -1.21 3.05
N GLY A 149 11.58 -2.22 3.74
CA GLY A 149 12.34 -3.03 4.68
C GLY A 149 13.24 -4.07 4.02
N ARG A 150 12.77 -4.71 2.94
CA ARG A 150 13.52 -5.79 2.29
C ARG A 150 14.56 -5.28 1.30
N HIS A 151 14.29 -4.17 0.63
CA HIS A 151 15.16 -3.54 -0.39
C HIS A 151 15.37 -2.05 -0.13
N PRO A 152 15.88 -1.64 1.05
CA PRO A 152 16.12 -0.23 1.39
C PRO A 152 17.12 0.44 0.44
N GLU A 153 17.98 -0.36 -0.19
CA GLU A 153 18.95 0.12 -1.19
C GLU A 153 18.29 0.57 -2.50
N THR A 154 17.08 0.12 -2.78
CA THR A 154 16.39 0.39 -4.05
C THR A 154 15.64 1.72 -4.02
N PHE A 155 14.94 2.03 -2.92
CA PHE A 155 13.99 3.11 -2.86
C PHE A 155 14.54 4.35 -2.14
N ALA A 156 14.18 5.53 -2.64
CA ALA A 156 14.43 6.81 -1.98
C ALA A 156 13.39 7.12 -0.91
N ALA A 157 12.14 6.70 -1.11
CA ALA A 157 11.02 6.86 -0.18
C ALA A 157 9.83 5.97 -0.57
N GLY A 158 8.88 5.76 0.35
CA GLY A 158 7.61 5.12 0.09
C GLY A 158 6.40 5.86 0.66
N ALA A 159 5.24 5.69 0.01
CA ALA A 159 3.97 6.19 0.51
C ALA A 159 2.96 5.03 0.63
N ALA A 160 2.53 4.71 1.85
CA ALA A 160 1.68 3.58 2.16
C ALA A 160 0.35 4.04 2.77
N PHE A 161 -0.76 3.62 2.15
CA PHE A 161 -2.11 3.95 2.60
C PHE A 161 -2.78 2.71 3.16
N CYS A 162 -3.43 2.81 4.32
CA CYS A 162 -4.12 1.70 4.99
C CYS A 162 -3.29 0.40 5.01
N PRO A 163 -2.00 0.44 5.36
CA PRO A 163 -1.09 -0.70 5.18
C PRO A 163 -1.39 -1.81 6.18
N ILE A 164 -1.33 -3.06 5.74
CA ILE A 164 -1.19 -4.22 6.62
C ILE A 164 0.28 -4.30 7.02
N THR A 165 0.61 -4.19 8.30
CA THR A 165 2.00 -4.17 8.78
C THR A 165 2.41 -5.44 9.53
N ASP A 166 1.42 -6.18 10.05
CA ASP A 166 1.58 -7.48 10.70
C ASP A 166 0.53 -8.44 10.17
N VAL A 167 0.96 -9.43 9.42
CA VAL A 167 0.07 -10.39 8.74
C VAL A 167 -0.61 -11.33 9.73
N ALA A 168 0.08 -11.72 10.82
CA ALA A 168 -0.49 -12.58 11.85
C ALA A 168 -1.56 -11.83 12.67
N ARG A 169 -1.29 -10.56 13.01
CA ARG A 169 -2.27 -9.71 13.68
C ARG A 169 -3.51 -9.49 12.80
N TRP A 170 -3.32 -9.20 11.51
CA TRP A 170 -4.44 -9.00 10.60
C TRP A 170 -5.26 -10.27 10.39
N HIS A 171 -4.64 -11.46 10.46
CA HIS A 171 -5.36 -12.72 10.51
C HIS A 171 -6.31 -12.77 11.73
N ALA A 172 -5.80 -12.46 12.94
CA ALA A 172 -6.59 -12.41 14.16
C ALA A 172 -7.69 -11.33 14.08
N ASP A 173 -7.38 -10.14 13.58
CA ASP A 173 -8.33 -9.06 13.36
C ASP A 173 -9.46 -9.47 12.42
N SER A 174 -9.15 -10.26 11.38
CA SER A 174 -10.13 -10.74 10.40
C SER A 174 -11.07 -11.82 10.95
N LEU A 175 -10.65 -12.54 11.99
CA LEU A 175 -11.47 -13.53 12.69
C LEU A 175 -12.35 -12.88 13.76
N ALA A 176 -11.96 -11.73 14.29
CA ALA A 176 -12.74 -11.01 15.29
C ALA A 176 -14.10 -10.59 14.72
N GLU A 177 -15.16 -10.75 15.52
CA GLU A 177 -16.50 -10.28 15.14
C GLU A 177 -16.53 -8.76 15.17
N HIS A 178 -16.49 -8.16 13.96
CA HIS A 178 -16.51 -6.72 13.82
C HIS A 178 -17.22 -6.32 12.51
N PRO A 179 -18.09 -5.27 12.50
CA PRO A 179 -18.90 -4.91 11.33
C PRO A 179 -18.11 -4.59 10.06
N GLY A 180 -16.90 -4.04 10.18
CA GLY A 180 -16.07 -3.64 9.04
C GLY A 180 -15.04 -4.68 8.58
N ARG A 181 -14.86 -5.77 9.33
CA ARG A 181 -13.80 -6.76 9.06
C ARG A 181 -14.34 -7.94 8.26
N GLY A 182 -13.82 -8.11 7.05
CA GLY A 182 -14.20 -9.24 6.20
C GLY A 182 -13.58 -10.56 6.69
N LYS A 183 -14.40 -11.50 7.14
CA LYS A 183 -13.95 -12.84 7.60
C LYS A 183 -13.17 -13.64 6.54
N GLY A 184 -13.29 -13.28 5.27
CA GLY A 184 -12.58 -13.94 4.16
C GLY A 184 -11.05 -13.78 4.18
N TYR A 185 -10.53 -12.70 4.77
CA TYR A 185 -9.08 -12.43 4.74
C TYR A 185 -8.27 -13.43 5.54
N ALA A 186 -8.76 -13.93 6.67
CA ALA A 186 -8.07 -14.98 7.44
C ALA A 186 -7.81 -16.22 6.58
N LYS A 187 -8.82 -16.69 5.83
CA LYS A 187 -8.66 -17.84 4.91
C LYS A 187 -7.70 -17.55 3.76
N MET A 188 -7.71 -16.32 3.24
CA MET A 188 -6.75 -15.90 2.20
C MET A 188 -5.32 -15.94 2.73
N LEU A 189 -5.11 -15.49 3.98
CA LEU A 189 -3.81 -15.55 4.63
C LEU A 189 -3.37 -16.98 4.90
N GLU A 190 -4.27 -17.84 5.38
CA GLU A 190 -3.98 -19.27 5.58
C GLU A 190 -3.59 -19.95 4.25
N SER A 191 -4.29 -19.62 3.16
CA SER A 191 -3.93 -20.09 1.81
C SER A 191 -2.56 -19.58 1.37
N ALA A 192 -2.26 -18.30 1.58
CA ALA A 192 -1.00 -17.70 1.19
C ALA A 192 0.19 -18.20 2.01
N CYS A 193 0.01 -18.43 3.32
CA CYS A 193 1.05 -18.83 4.25
C CYS A 193 1.15 -20.38 4.44
N GLY A 194 0.19 -21.13 3.88
CA GLY A 194 0.15 -22.60 3.99
C GLY A 194 -0.33 -23.12 5.34
N GLY A 195 -1.11 -22.33 6.08
CA GLY A 195 -1.69 -22.66 7.38
C GLY A 195 -1.92 -21.42 8.26
N THR A 196 -2.38 -21.65 9.48
CA THR A 196 -2.64 -20.59 10.47
C THR A 196 -1.35 -19.96 11.00
N PRO A 197 -1.40 -18.77 11.65
CA PRO A 197 -0.23 -18.16 12.29
C PRO A 197 0.44 -19.06 13.35
N LYS A 198 -0.33 -19.92 14.00
CA LYS A 198 0.20 -20.89 14.97
C LYS A 198 1.01 -22.01 14.31
N GLU A 199 0.57 -22.45 13.13
CA GLU A 199 1.21 -23.54 12.38
C GLU A 199 2.40 -23.05 11.54
N LYS A 200 2.37 -21.79 11.09
CA LYS A 200 3.33 -21.19 10.16
C LYS A 200 3.85 -19.82 10.64
N PRO A 201 4.28 -19.66 11.90
CA PRO A 201 4.63 -18.36 12.47
C PRO A 201 5.74 -17.65 11.67
N GLU A 202 6.69 -18.40 11.13
CA GLU A 202 7.81 -17.84 10.35
C GLU A 202 7.35 -17.25 9.02
N GLU A 203 6.39 -17.91 8.32
CA GLU A 203 5.81 -17.39 7.07
C GLU A 203 5.05 -16.08 7.32
N TYR A 204 4.27 -16.01 8.39
CA TYR A 204 3.57 -14.79 8.75
C TYR A 204 4.54 -13.66 9.09
N ALA A 205 5.57 -13.95 9.86
CA ALA A 205 6.62 -12.98 10.19
C ALA A 205 7.37 -12.53 8.93
N HIS A 206 7.79 -13.48 8.07
CA HIS A 206 8.52 -13.20 6.83
C HIS A 206 7.76 -12.25 5.89
N ARG A 207 6.44 -12.40 5.81
CA ARG A 207 5.52 -11.60 4.99
C ARG A 207 5.07 -10.30 5.66
N SER A 208 5.43 -10.06 6.92
CA SER A 208 5.03 -8.88 7.69
C SER A 208 6.04 -7.75 7.56
N PRO A 209 5.64 -6.54 7.11
CA PRO A 209 6.51 -5.37 7.08
C PRO A 209 7.23 -5.09 8.40
N LEU A 210 6.56 -5.25 9.55
CA LEU A 210 7.16 -4.97 10.87
C LEU A 210 8.45 -5.77 11.12
N THR A 211 8.58 -6.96 10.56
CA THR A 211 9.81 -7.78 10.67
C THR A 211 11.01 -7.09 10.01
N TRP A 212 10.78 -6.29 8.97
CA TRP A 212 11.84 -5.77 8.12
C TRP A 212 12.08 -4.26 8.25
N LEU A 213 11.14 -3.50 8.79
CA LEU A 213 11.20 -2.03 8.83
C LEU A 213 12.43 -1.48 9.58
N ALA A 214 13.03 -2.25 10.50
CA ALA A 214 14.29 -1.88 11.10
C ALA A 214 15.42 -1.70 10.06
N ARG A 215 15.39 -2.47 8.95
CA ARG A 215 16.34 -2.31 7.84
C ARG A 215 16.06 -1.04 7.03
N ALA A 216 14.78 -0.68 6.82
CA ALA A 216 14.42 0.60 6.22
C ALA A 216 14.96 1.77 7.05
N LYS A 217 14.82 1.67 8.39
CA LYS A 217 15.37 2.67 9.32
C LYS A 217 16.88 2.76 9.23
N ALA A 218 17.59 1.63 9.22
CA ALA A 218 19.04 1.58 9.05
C ALA A 218 19.48 2.14 7.67
N GLY A 219 18.72 1.86 6.62
CA GLY A 219 18.93 2.38 5.26
C GLY A 219 18.49 3.83 5.06
N LYS A 220 17.94 4.48 6.09
CA LYS A 220 17.44 5.86 6.07
C LYS A 220 16.38 6.11 4.99
N VAL A 221 15.47 5.15 4.78
CA VAL A 221 14.41 5.24 3.79
C VAL A 221 13.12 5.76 4.44
N PRO A 222 12.66 6.98 4.12
CA PRO A 222 11.49 7.56 4.75
C PRO A 222 10.18 7.02 4.18
N ALA A 223 9.13 7.02 5.02
CA ALA A 223 7.79 6.60 4.68
C ALA A 223 6.72 7.62 5.08
N TYR A 224 5.82 7.94 4.14
CA TYR A 224 4.54 8.58 4.44
C TYR A 224 3.49 7.49 4.64
N ILE A 225 2.90 7.44 5.83
CA ILE A 225 1.91 6.43 6.21
C ILE A 225 0.59 7.13 6.52
N CYS A 226 -0.50 6.70 5.90
CA CYS A 226 -1.78 7.36 6.02
C CYS A 226 -2.92 6.33 6.11
N THR A 227 -3.93 6.62 6.94
CA THR A 227 -5.13 5.79 7.08
C THR A 227 -6.30 6.61 7.59
N GLY A 228 -7.53 6.16 7.33
CA GLY A 228 -8.72 6.76 7.93
C GLY A 228 -8.91 6.29 9.38
N ILE A 229 -9.48 7.19 10.22
CA ILE A 229 -9.72 6.90 11.65
C ILE A 229 -10.74 5.78 11.87
N HIS A 230 -11.61 5.55 10.87
CA HIS A 230 -12.63 4.50 10.90
C HIS A 230 -12.18 3.21 10.21
N ASP A 231 -10.94 3.09 9.77
CA ASP A 231 -10.46 1.85 9.16
C ASP A 231 -10.43 0.72 10.21
N GLY A 232 -10.87 -0.46 9.80
CA GLY A 232 -11.19 -1.57 10.71
C GLY A 232 -12.65 -1.58 11.17
N TRP A 233 -13.39 -0.45 11.04
CA TRP A 233 -14.84 -0.33 11.25
C TRP A 233 -15.60 -0.12 9.93
N LYS A 234 -15.08 0.74 9.08
CA LYS A 234 -15.55 1.03 7.72
C LYS A 234 -14.48 0.64 6.68
N GLY A 235 -13.79 -0.46 6.95
CA GLY A 235 -12.67 -0.97 6.16
C GLY A 235 -12.07 -2.21 6.80
N SER A 236 -11.13 -2.84 6.10
CA SER A 236 -10.62 -4.17 6.46
C SER A 236 -9.35 -4.17 7.32
N VAL A 237 -8.69 -3.03 7.47
CA VAL A 237 -7.39 -2.93 8.15
C VAL A 237 -7.51 -1.98 9.34
N PRO A 238 -7.43 -2.45 10.59
CA PRO A 238 -7.46 -1.57 11.76
C PRO A 238 -6.40 -0.48 11.71
N VAL A 239 -6.76 0.73 12.16
CA VAL A 239 -5.88 1.92 12.19
C VAL A 239 -4.54 1.65 12.90
N GLY A 240 -4.53 0.74 13.86
CA GLY A 240 -3.33 0.33 14.60
C GLY A 240 -2.22 -0.26 13.74
N HIS A 241 -2.54 -0.84 12.57
CA HIS A 241 -1.51 -1.29 11.63
C HIS A 241 -0.66 -0.12 11.12
N ALA A 242 -1.29 0.98 10.69
CA ALA A 242 -0.58 2.17 10.25
C ALA A 242 0.25 2.80 11.39
N ILE A 243 -0.29 2.83 12.60
CA ILE A 243 0.41 3.36 13.78
C ILE A 243 1.63 2.52 14.13
N ARG A 244 1.53 1.19 14.12
CA ARG A 244 2.68 0.30 14.37
C ARG A 244 3.74 0.40 13.29
N GLY A 245 3.34 0.57 12.02
CA GLY A 245 4.27 0.87 10.93
C GLY A 245 5.05 2.18 11.15
N PHE A 246 4.36 3.23 11.60
CA PHE A 246 4.99 4.48 12.02
C PHE A 246 5.97 4.26 13.17
N ASN A 247 5.55 3.58 14.24
CA ASN A 247 6.37 3.32 15.42
C ASN A 247 7.67 2.57 15.08
N ALA A 248 7.67 1.70 14.08
CA ALA A 248 8.86 0.98 13.65
C ALA A 248 9.94 1.89 13.04
N LEU A 249 9.54 3.01 12.44
CA LEU A 249 10.43 3.97 11.77
C LEU A 249 10.70 5.23 12.60
N ALA A 250 9.81 5.56 13.53
CA ALA A 250 9.91 6.73 14.41
C ALA A 250 11.06 6.62 15.43
N ASP A 251 11.44 7.75 15.99
CA ASP A 251 12.30 7.79 17.17
C ASP A 251 11.54 7.24 18.38
N GLU A 252 12.23 6.60 19.28
CA GLU A 252 11.60 5.88 20.40
C GLU A 252 10.71 6.77 21.28
N LYS A 253 11.17 7.99 21.55
CA LYS A 253 10.45 8.99 22.36
C LYS A 253 9.12 9.45 21.74
N ASP A 254 8.96 9.27 20.43
CA ASP A 254 7.80 9.74 19.66
C ASP A 254 6.84 8.59 19.29
N ARG A 255 7.12 7.37 19.75
CA ARG A 255 6.23 6.23 19.53
C ARG A 255 4.90 6.45 20.23
N ILE A 256 3.86 5.92 19.64
CA ILE A 256 2.51 5.88 20.19
C ILE A 256 2.40 4.60 20.99
N SER A 257 1.93 4.69 22.24
CA SER A 257 1.79 3.52 23.12
C SER A 257 0.76 2.51 22.63
N GLU A 258 0.87 1.24 23.03
CA GLU A 258 -0.16 0.25 22.70
C GLU A 258 -1.51 0.58 23.32
N ASP A 259 -1.57 1.23 24.49
CA ASP A 259 -2.81 1.70 25.09
C ASP A 259 -3.48 2.79 24.25
N ASP A 260 -2.70 3.74 23.74
CA ASP A 260 -3.21 4.75 22.81
C ASP A 260 -3.66 4.11 21.48
N ILE A 261 -2.93 3.13 20.96
CA ILE A 261 -3.33 2.38 19.76
C ILE A 261 -4.67 1.68 20.00
N ALA A 262 -4.81 0.98 21.14
CA ALA A 262 -6.05 0.34 21.52
C ALA A 262 -7.20 1.35 21.64
N TYR A 263 -6.93 2.55 22.15
CA TYR A 263 -7.92 3.63 22.20
C TYR A 263 -8.38 4.07 20.81
N PHE A 264 -7.44 4.30 19.86
CA PHE A 264 -7.78 4.61 18.46
C PHE A 264 -8.68 3.52 17.85
N GLU A 265 -8.30 2.25 18.03
CA GLU A 265 -9.04 1.11 17.47
C GLU A 265 -10.44 0.97 18.06
N ALA A 266 -10.60 1.14 19.38
CA ALA A 266 -11.87 0.94 20.07
C ALA A 266 -12.84 2.12 19.89
N ASN A 267 -12.34 3.36 19.92
CA ASN A 267 -13.16 4.56 19.98
C ASN A 267 -13.30 5.29 18.63
N GLN A 268 -12.53 4.89 17.60
CA GLN A 268 -12.47 5.63 16.32
C GLN A 268 -12.19 7.12 16.55
N ALA A 269 -11.36 7.43 17.53
CA ALA A 269 -11.07 8.77 18.00
C ALA A 269 -9.61 8.88 18.44
N VAL A 270 -9.09 10.11 18.44
CA VAL A 270 -7.75 10.41 18.96
C VAL A 270 -7.78 10.38 20.50
N PRO A 271 -6.84 9.71 21.17
CA PRO A 271 -6.70 9.82 22.62
C PRO A 271 -6.60 11.29 23.04
N PRO A 272 -7.29 11.73 24.12
CA PRO A 272 -7.27 13.12 24.56
C PRO A 272 -5.86 13.70 24.78
N SER A 273 -4.92 12.87 25.25
CA SER A 273 -3.53 13.21 25.46
C SER A 273 -2.75 13.52 24.18
N LEU A 274 -3.27 13.06 23.02
CA LEU A 274 -2.64 13.21 21.71
C LEU A 274 -3.38 14.23 20.81
N ALA A 275 -4.42 14.86 21.33
CA ALA A 275 -5.24 15.80 20.55
C ALA A 275 -4.41 17.00 20.05
N SER A 276 -4.53 17.30 18.77
CA SER A 276 -3.87 18.43 18.12
C SER A 276 -4.60 18.79 16.84
N SER A 277 -4.36 19.98 16.31
CA SER A 277 -4.96 20.44 15.06
C SER A 277 -3.91 20.46 13.95
N TRP A 278 -4.32 20.09 12.74
CA TRP A 278 -3.43 20.00 11.59
C TRP A 278 -4.09 20.64 10.36
N SER A 279 -3.29 21.36 9.59
CA SER A 279 -3.68 21.87 8.28
C SER A 279 -2.77 21.27 7.21
N ASP A 280 -3.38 20.82 6.12
CA ASP A 280 -2.66 20.28 4.98
C ASP A 280 -3.55 20.48 3.74
N PRO A 281 -3.05 21.12 2.67
CA PRO A 281 -3.86 21.47 1.51
C PRO A 281 -4.42 20.26 0.73
N PHE A 282 -3.90 19.04 0.97
CA PHE A 282 -4.43 17.80 0.38
C PHE A 282 -5.65 17.24 1.11
N TYR A 283 -6.06 17.84 2.22
CA TYR A 283 -7.20 17.41 3.03
C TYR A 283 -8.22 18.52 3.19
N SER A 284 -9.48 18.17 2.99
CA SER A 284 -10.63 19.09 3.14
C SER A 284 -11.28 18.92 4.53
N GLU A 285 -12.31 19.70 4.83
CA GLU A 285 -13.12 19.49 6.05
C GLU A 285 -13.73 18.08 6.12
N LYS A 286 -14.14 17.50 4.97
CA LYS A 286 -14.70 16.15 4.89
C LYS A 286 -13.66 15.04 5.12
N THR A 287 -12.42 15.37 4.94
CA THR A 287 -11.27 14.45 5.12
C THR A 287 -10.26 15.03 6.11
N ARG A 288 -10.74 15.90 7.05
CA ARG A 288 -9.86 16.58 8.01
C ARG A 288 -8.91 15.63 8.70
N ILE A 289 -7.72 16.11 9.02
CA ILE A 289 -6.73 15.35 9.76
C ILE A 289 -7.12 15.36 11.24
N HIS A 290 -7.31 14.16 11.80
CA HIS A 290 -7.52 13.95 13.23
C HIS A 290 -6.22 13.88 14.00
N PHE A 291 -5.22 13.23 13.42
CA PHE A 291 -3.92 13.06 14.05
C PHE A 291 -2.81 13.04 13.00
N ARG A 292 -1.71 13.70 13.33
CA ARG A 292 -0.47 13.61 12.56
C ARG A 292 0.72 13.59 13.51
N ARG A 293 1.68 12.75 13.21
CA ARG A 293 2.99 12.78 13.86
C ARG A 293 4.08 12.57 12.82
N THR A 294 5.13 13.38 12.91
CA THR A 294 6.34 13.20 12.10
C THR A 294 7.49 12.97 13.07
N SER A 295 8.21 11.88 12.90
CA SER A 295 9.36 11.52 13.72
C SER A 295 10.27 10.57 12.98
N GLY A 296 11.57 10.76 13.14
CA GLY A 296 12.57 9.94 12.49
C GLY A 296 12.35 9.88 10.97
N LEU A 297 12.08 8.69 10.46
CA LEU A 297 11.88 8.43 9.04
C LEU A 297 10.40 8.23 8.66
N ALA A 298 9.46 8.61 9.52
CA ALA A 298 8.05 8.44 9.23
C ALA A 298 7.20 9.67 9.50
N ARG A 299 6.20 9.89 8.65
CA ARG A 299 5.03 10.71 8.94
C ARG A 299 3.80 9.83 8.93
N LEU A 300 3.07 9.80 10.04
CA LEU A 300 1.75 9.21 10.15
C LEU A 300 0.69 10.30 9.99
N THR A 301 -0.31 10.05 9.18
CA THR A 301 -1.51 10.90 9.05
C THR A 301 -2.75 10.04 9.21
N ILE A 302 -3.59 10.35 10.21
CA ILE A 302 -4.90 9.74 10.44
C ILE A 302 -5.95 10.79 10.16
N PHE A 303 -6.85 10.53 9.22
CA PHE A 303 -7.81 11.50 8.72
C PHE A 303 -9.25 11.00 8.85
N GLU A 304 -10.25 11.89 8.68
CA GLU A 304 -11.67 11.54 8.64
C GLU A 304 -11.97 10.69 7.41
N GLY A 305 -12.20 9.40 7.62
CA GLY A 305 -12.45 8.45 6.55
C GLY A 305 -12.33 6.98 7.02
N GLY A 306 -12.66 6.07 6.13
CA GLY A 306 -12.46 4.63 6.29
C GLY A 306 -11.19 4.14 5.60
N HIS A 307 -11.30 3.04 4.88
CA HIS A 307 -10.19 2.41 4.16
C HIS A 307 -9.81 3.20 2.91
N GLY A 308 -8.83 4.07 3.01
CA GLY A 308 -8.43 4.97 1.92
C GLY A 308 -7.22 5.83 2.26
N GLY A 309 -6.88 6.74 1.32
CA GLY A 309 -5.75 7.64 1.48
C GLY A 309 -5.75 8.79 0.48
N SER A 310 -4.84 9.75 0.63
CA SER A 310 -4.60 10.81 -0.34
C SER A 310 -3.36 10.47 -1.17
N PHE A 311 -3.55 9.88 -2.35
CA PHE A 311 -2.46 9.63 -3.30
C PHE A 311 -1.73 10.90 -3.70
N PRO A 312 -2.43 12.05 -3.94
CA PRO A 312 -1.75 13.31 -4.19
C PRO A 312 -0.82 13.75 -3.06
N ALA A 313 -1.22 13.58 -1.78
CA ALA A 313 -0.35 13.90 -0.65
C ALA A 313 0.89 13.00 -0.60
N GLY A 314 0.72 11.70 -0.89
CA GLY A 314 1.83 10.76 -0.97
C GLY A 314 2.79 11.06 -2.12
N LEU A 315 2.27 11.36 -3.30
CA LEU A 315 3.07 11.70 -4.49
C LEU A 315 3.82 13.03 -4.31
N ASP A 316 3.19 14.03 -3.69
CA ASP A 316 3.83 15.28 -3.32
C ASP A 316 4.98 15.04 -2.33
N PHE A 317 4.75 14.24 -1.27
CA PHE A 317 5.83 13.84 -0.36
C PHE A 317 6.97 13.15 -1.11
N LEU A 318 6.68 12.16 -1.95
CA LEU A 318 7.70 11.42 -2.72
C LEU A 318 8.53 12.36 -3.60
N SER A 319 7.90 13.36 -4.21
CA SER A 319 8.55 14.30 -5.13
C SER A 319 9.70 15.09 -4.51
N ARG A 320 9.68 15.28 -3.20
CA ARG A 320 10.69 16.02 -2.43
C ARG A 320 11.83 15.14 -1.94
N GLN A 321 11.68 13.81 -1.99
CA GLN A 321 12.67 12.91 -1.41
C GLN A 321 13.80 12.61 -2.41
N ARG A 322 14.98 12.50 -1.86
CA ARG A 322 16.17 12.07 -2.61
C ARG A 322 17.01 11.18 -1.69
N LYS A 323 17.41 10.04 -2.19
CA LYS A 323 18.26 9.10 -1.45
C LYS A 323 19.56 9.77 -1.01
N GLY A 324 19.90 9.57 0.26
CA GLY A 324 21.09 10.17 0.86
C GLY A 324 20.96 11.62 1.30
N SER A 325 19.80 12.25 1.06
CA SER A 325 19.50 13.61 1.56
C SER A 325 18.67 13.57 2.84
N PRO A 326 18.68 14.63 3.65
CA PRO A 326 17.73 14.78 4.76
C PRO A 326 16.30 14.70 4.25
N VAL A 327 15.40 14.14 5.07
CA VAL A 327 13.99 13.98 4.71
C VAL A 327 13.32 15.35 4.66
N ASP A 328 12.68 15.67 3.55
CA ASP A 328 11.88 16.88 3.39
C ASP A 328 10.41 16.60 3.73
N TRP A 329 9.96 17.10 4.88
CA TRP A 329 8.59 17.02 5.38
C TRP A 329 7.75 18.27 5.10
N SER A 330 8.24 19.22 4.31
CA SER A 330 7.47 20.43 3.97
C SER A 330 6.15 20.08 3.25
N LEU A 331 5.23 21.01 3.30
CA LEU A 331 3.94 20.94 2.59
C LEU A 331 3.88 22.07 1.56
N PRO A 332 3.21 21.89 0.43
CA PRO A 332 3.03 22.98 -0.52
C PRO A 332 2.05 24.03 0.06
N ALA A 333 2.16 25.27 -0.42
CA ALA A 333 1.25 26.34 -0.02
C ALA A 333 -0.20 26.08 -0.45
N SER A 334 -0.39 25.35 -1.56
CA SER A 334 -1.69 24.92 -2.08
C SER A 334 -1.55 23.57 -2.77
N ALA A 335 -2.64 22.81 -2.86
CA ALA A 335 -2.67 21.53 -3.54
C ALA A 335 -3.90 21.38 -4.42
N THR A 336 -3.73 20.62 -5.50
CA THR A 336 -4.82 20.10 -6.33
C THR A 336 -4.83 18.59 -6.16
N GLY A 337 -5.98 18.04 -5.79
CA GLY A 337 -6.14 16.61 -5.63
C GLY A 337 -6.94 16.25 -4.37
N GLY A 338 -7.41 15.05 -4.29
CA GLY A 338 -8.37 14.60 -3.31
C GLY A 338 -8.10 13.21 -2.74
N TYR A 339 -9.00 12.82 -1.89
CA TYR A 339 -9.08 11.51 -1.26
C TYR A 339 -9.55 10.45 -2.25
N GLU A 340 -8.92 9.28 -2.24
CA GLU A 340 -9.37 8.09 -2.94
C GLU A 340 -9.72 6.98 -1.92
N ALA A 341 -10.95 6.46 -2.02
CA ALA A 341 -11.34 5.27 -1.26
C ALA A 341 -10.69 4.02 -1.91
N LEU A 342 -10.09 3.18 -1.09
CA LEU A 342 -9.51 1.91 -1.50
C LEU A 342 -10.51 0.78 -1.24
N GLY A 343 -10.93 0.12 -2.28
CA GLY A 343 -11.74 -1.10 -2.19
C GLY A 343 -13.25 -0.83 -2.05
N LYS A 344 -13.93 -0.75 -3.17
CA LYS A 344 -15.27 -1.25 -3.39
C LYS A 344 -15.22 -2.36 -4.43
#